data_20755007dd338f02670622e9d1000590
#
_entry.id   20755007dd338f02670622e9d1000590
#
_cell.length_a   1.000
_cell.length_b   1.000
_cell.length_c   1.000
_cell.angle_alpha   90.00
_cell.angle_beta   90.00
_cell.angle_gamma   90.00
#
_symmetry.space_group_name_H-M   'P 1'
#
loop_
_entity.id
_entity.type
_entity.pdbx_description
1 polymer ?
#
loop_
_entity_poly.entity_id
_entity_poly.type
_entity_poly.pdbx_seq_one_letter_code
_entity_poly.pdbx_strand_id
1 'polypeptide(L)'
;FRSEHDVITNLRVDCEQSLRRLRTEYIDLFQLHVWDYPLHRALELRDMLEELVHEGKIRTYGWSTDDAAAAHVFGQGQHCAAIQHDLNVVMDAPAMLAACAELNLASVNRSPLARGALTGKYSKESTFAANDVRRDQWSMEHFFDPTLDKLSAVREILTSGGRTLAQGALAWIWTRSP
;
A
#
# COMPACT_ATOMS: atom_id res chain seq x y z
N PHE A 1 14.96 -5.18 -10.16
CA PHE A 1 14.52 -6.03 -9.04
C PHE A 1 15.75 -6.40 -8.23
N ARG A 2 15.76 -6.14 -6.91
CA ARG A 2 16.83 -6.63 -6.01
C ARG A 2 16.57 -8.10 -5.73
N SER A 3 17.63 -8.91 -5.64
CA SER A 3 17.49 -10.31 -5.18
C SER A 3 17.07 -10.33 -3.70
N GLU A 4 16.52 -11.44 -3.23
CA GLU A 4 16.16 -11.63 -1.81
C GLU A 4 17.35 -11.37 -0.88
N HIS A 5 18.55 -11.82 -1.29
CA HIS A 5 19.79 -11.59 -0.55
C HIS A 5 20.12 -10.10 -0.47
N ASP A 6 19.89 -9.35 -1.55
CA ASP A 6 20.14 -7.92 -1.59
C ASP A 6 19.19 -7.13 -0.67
N VAL A 7 17.95 -7.61 -0.48
CA VAL A 7 17.00 -6.96 0.43
C VAL A 7 17.50 -7.01 1.87
N ILE A 8 17.86 -8.18 2.37
CA ILE A 8 18.38 -8.35 3.73
C ILE A 8 19.68 -7.56 3.92
N THR A 9 20.64 -7.74 3.02
CA THR A 9 21.96 -7.11 3.12
C THR A 9 21.87 -5.59 3.09
N ASN A 10 20.93 -5.03 2.35
CA ASN A 10 20.81 -3.58 2.18
C ASN A 10 19.78 -2.91 3.10
N LEU A 11 18.97 -3.65 3.85
CA LEU A 11 17.90 -3.07 4.67
C LEU A 11 18.42 -1.97 5.61
N ARG A 12 19.50 -2.25 6.32
CA ARG A 12 20.14 -1.28 7.22
C ARG A 12 20.71 -0.07 6.47
N VAL A 13 21.36 -0.31 5.34
CA VAL A 13 21.93 0.76 4.48
C VAL A 13 20.80 1.64 3.94
N ASP A 14 19.70 1.05 3.51
CA ASP A 14 18.52 1.78 3.01
C ASP A 14 17.84 2.62 4.11
N CYS A 15 17.77 2.10 5.34
CA CYS A 15 17.30 2.86 6.50
C CYS A 15 18.20 4.07 6.76
N GLU A 16 19.51 3.88 6.84
CA GLU A 16 20.46 4.97 7.07
C GLU A 16 20.48 6.00 5.95
N GLN A 17 20.32 5.59 4.70
CA GLN A 17 20.17 6.51 3.58
C GLN A 17 18.88 7.33 3.69
N SER A 18 17.78 6.70 4.14
CA SER A 18 16.50 7.38 4.35
C SER A 18 16.62 8.42 5.46
N LEU A 19 17.24 8.09 6.59
CA LEU A 19 17.53 9.03 7.67
C LEU A 19 18.32 10.25 7.19
N ARG A 20 19.40 10.02 6.42
CA ARG A 20 20.21 11.10 5.84
C ARG A 20 19.40 12.00 4.89
N ARG A 21 18.56 11.41 4.02
CA ARG A 21 17.72 12.17 3.07
C ARG A 21 16.64 12.99 3.80
N LEU A 22 16.03 12.41 4.82
CA LEU A 22 14.99 13.05 5.63
C LEU A 22 15.60 14.06 6.62
N ARG A 23 16.93 14.02 6.86
CA ARG A 23 17.64 14.85 7.84
C ARG A 23 17.05 14.70 9.25
N THR A 24 16.82 13.48 9.66
CA THR A 24 16.29 13.13 10.99
C THR A 24 17.12 12.01 11.61
N GLU A 25 17.04 11.87 12.91
CA GLU A 25 17.74 10.80 13.65
C GLU A 25 16.91 9.51 13.72
N TYR A 26 15.60 9.59 13.50
CA TYR A 26 14.71 8.43 13.51
C TYR A 26 13.61 8.56 12.46
N ILE A 27 12.99 7.41 12.10
CA ILE A 27 11.80 7.33 11.23
C ILE A 27 10.65 6.77 12.07
N ASP A 28 9.49 7.42 12.05
CA ASP A 28 8.31 6.96 12.82
C ASP A 28 7.78 5.63 12.28
N LEU A 29 7.63 5.50 10.97
CA LEU A 29 7.20 4.27 10.31
C LEU A 29 8.10 3.95 9.12
N PHE A 30 8.87 2.89 9.21
CA PHE A 30 9.72 2.39 8.12
C PHE A 30 9.02 1.24 7.40
N GLN A 31 8.65 1.45 6.13
CA GLN A 31 7.88 0.48 5.34
C GLN A 31 8.79 -0.38 4.47
N LEU A 32 8.75 -1.70 4.63
CA LEU A 32 9.30 -2.64 3.66
C LEU A 32 8.50 -2.53 2.36
N HIS A 33 9.17 -2.19 1.27
CA HIS A 33 8.56 -2.05 -0.05
C HIS A 33 9.22 -3.00 -1.05
N VAL A 34 9.00 -4.30 -0.84
CA VAL A 34 9.42 -5.39 -1.71
C VAL A 34 8.20 -6.21 -2.05
N TRP A 35 7.86 -6.23 -3.33
CA TRP A 35 6.61 -6.79 -3.82
C TRP A 35 6.48 -8.30 -3.64
N ASP A 36 7.54 -9.04 -3.91
CA ASP A 36 7.55 -10.50 -3.99
C ASP A 36 8.65 -11.07 -3.10
N TYR A 37 8.52 -10.82 -1.77
CA TYR A 37 9.48 -11.32 -0.81
C TYR A 37 9.01 -12.65 -0.23
N PRO A 38 9.83 -13.71 -0.24
CA PRO A 38 9.43 -15.03 0.22
C PRO A 38 9.03 -15.06 1.69
N LEU A 39 7.87 -15.63 1.97
CA LEU A 39 7.30 -15.68 3.31
C LEU A 39 8.23 -16.40 4.32
N HIS A 40 8.91 -17.46 3.87
CA HIS A 40 9.81 -18.22 4.72
C HIS A 40 11.05 -17.42 5.20
N ARG A 41 11.36 -16.30 4.52
CA ARG A 41 12.45 -15.37 4.91
C ARG A 41 11.92 -14.08 5.58
N ALA A 42 10.62 -13.91 5.64
CA ALA A 42 10.02 -12.70 6.21
C ALA A 42 10.34 -12.53 7.71
N LEU A 43 10.53 -13.62 8.43
CA LEU A 43 10.96 -13.60 9.84
C LEU A 43 12.34 -12.95 10.01
N GLU A 44 13.29 -13.28 9.15
CA GLU A 44 14.64 -12.70 9.19
C GLU A 44 14.60 -11.17 8.97
N LEU A 45 13.79 -10.72 8.01
CA LEU A 45 13.59 -9.27 7.79
C LEU A 45 12.92 -8.59 8.98
N ARG A 46 11.92 -9.23 9.57
CA ARG A 46 11.22 -8.72 10.76
C ARG A 46 12.22 -8.55 11.92
N ASP A 47 13.04 -9.55 12.18
CA ASP A 47 14.02 -9.52 13.27
C ASP A 47 15.03 -8.39 13.07
N MET A 48 15.50 -8.15 11.83
CA MET A 48 16.35 -7.00 11.51
C MET A 48 15.64 -5.65 11.70
N LEU A 49 14.34 -5.58 11.43
CA LEU A 49 13.55 -4.36 11.69
C LEU A 49 13.39 -4.10 13.18
N GLU A 50 13.20 -5.15 13.99
CA GLU A 50 13.20 -5.05 15.46
C GLU A 50 14.56 -4.56 15.99
N GLU A 51 15.68 -5.00 15.41
CA GLU A 51 17.01 -4.47 15.76
C GLU A 51 17.09 -2.96 15.47
N LEU A 52 16.61 -2.50 14.31
CA LEU A 52 16.60 -1.07 13.99
C LEU A 52 15.73 -0.24 14.95
N VAL A 53 14.66 -0.83 15.49
CA VAL A 53 13.87 -0.21 16.57
C VAL A 53 14.70 -0.11 17.86
N HIS A 54 15.36 -1.19 18.28
CA HIS A 54 16.24 -1.18 19.46
C HIS A 54 17.40 -0.19 19.36
N GLU A 55 17.90 0.04 18.15
CA GLU A 55 18.92 1.06 17.88
C GLU A 55 18.35 2.50 17.87
N GLY A 56 17.04 2.67 17.97
CA GLY A 56 16.38 3.96 17.91
C GLY A 56 16.34 4.61 16.52
N LYS A 57 16.70 3.88 15.47
CA LYS A 57 16.69 4.38 14.08
C LYS A 57 15.30 4.46 13.49
N ILE A 58 14.40 3.55 13.88
CA ILE A 58 12.99 3.55 13.53
C ILE A 58 12.16 3.37 14.80
N ARG A 59 10.93 3.86 14.83
CA ARG A 59 10.00 3.66 15.94
C ARG A 59 9.14 2.43 15.73
N THR A 60 8.64 2.29 14.52
CA THR A 60 7.79 1.19 14.08
C THR A 60 8.11 0.83 12.64
N TYR A 61 7.63 -0.32 12.22
CA TYR A 61 7.77 -0.75 10.84
C TYR A 61 6.46 -1.35 10.30
N GLY A 62 6.44 -1.56 8.99
CA GLY A 62 5.34 -2.20 8.28
C GLY A 62 5.78 -2.84 6.98
N TRP A 63 4.85 -3.44 6.26
CA TRP A 63 5.09 -4.02 4.95
C TRP A 63 4.04 -3.55 3.94
N SER A 64 4.48 -3.19 2.73
CA SER A 64 3.60 -2.94 1.59
C SER A 64 3.38 -4.26 0.83
N THR A 65 2.28 -4.93 1.13
CA THR A 65 1.91 -6.24 0.57
C THR A 65 0.40 -6.39 0.46
N ASP A 66 -0.07 -7.18 -0.51
CA ASP A 66 -1.48 -7.59 -0.65
C ASP A 66 -1.71 -9.03 -0.16
N ASP A 67 -0.67 -9.68 0.38
CA ASP A 67 -0.74 -11.01 0.95
C ASP A 67 -1.05 -10.97 2.46
N ALA A 68 -2.24 -11.43 2.85
CA ALA A 68 -2.66 -11.49 4.25
C ALA A 68 -1.78 -12.45 5.09
N ALA A 69 -1.18 -13.49 4.50
CA ALA A 69 -0.24 -14.35 5.21
C ALA A 69 1.05 -13.60 5.57
N ALA A 70 1.52 -12.72 4.69
CA ALA A 70 2.64 -11.83 4.99
C ALA A 70 2.31 -10.86 6.14
N ALA A 71 1.09 -10.33 6.18
CA ALA A 71 0.61 -9.49 7.28
C ALA A 71 0.64 -10.25 8.61
N HIS A 72 0.23 -11.52 8.65
CA HIS A 72 0.29 -12.35 9.86
C HIS A 72 1.73 -12.61 10.32
N VAL A 73 2.68 -12.83 9.41
CA VAL A 73 4.09 -13.02 9.77
C VAL A 73 4.68 -11.76 10.39
N PHE A 74 4.47 -10.60 9.76
CA PHE A 74 4.99 -9.31 10.25
C PHE A 74 4.27 -8.82 11.50
N GLY A 75 2.96 -8.98 11.57
CA GLY A 75 2.13 -8.53 12.70
C GLY A 75 2.40 -9.23 14.02
N GLN A 76 3.17 -10.33 14.03
CA GLN A 76 3.68 -10.95 15.24
C GLN A 76 4.90 -10.21 15.82
N GLY A 77 5.49 -9.29 15.10
CA GLY A 77 6.58 -8.45 15.59
C GLY A 77 6.05 -7.39 16.57
N GLN A 78 6.79 -7.12 17.63
CA GLN A 78 6.39 -6.23 18.71
C GLN A 78 6.14 -4.79 18.23
N HIS A 79 6.89 -4.34 17.23
CA HIS A 79 6.84 -2.96 16.72
C HIS A 79 6.29 -2.88 15.29
N CYS A 80 5.69 -3.95 14.77
CA CYS A 80 4.92 -3.87 13.54
C CYS A 80 3.65 -3.05 13.78
N ALA A 81 3.45 -1.97 13.01
CA ALA A 81 2.36 -1.03 13.25
C ALA A 81 1.39 -0.92 12.09
N ALA A 82 1.79 -1.30 10.87
CA ALA A 82 0.97 -1.07 9.69
C ALA A 82 1.23 -2.07 8.56
N ILE A 83 0.19 -2.35 7.78
CA ILE A 83 0.31 -2.98 6.47
C ILE A 83 -0.23 -2.01 5.42
N GLN A 84 0.56 -1.78 4.36
CA GLN A 84 0.10 -1.02 3.21
C GLN A 84 -0.36 -1.96 2.11
N HIS A 85 -1.61 -1.81 1.67
CA HIS A 85 -2.21 -2.69 0.68
C HIS A 85 -3.17 -1.95 -0.25
N ASP A 86 -3.52 -2.54 -1.38
CA ASP A 86 -4.53 -1.97 -2.27
C ASP A 86 -5.92 -2.05 -1.63
N LEU A 87 -6.62 -0.92 -1.61
CA LEU A 87 -8.04 -0.85 -1.25
C LEU A 87 -8.70 0.32 -1.94
N ASN A 88 -9.75 0.06 -2.70
CA ASN A 88 -10.61 1.07 -3.28
C ASN A 88 -11.96 0.48 -3.68
N VAL A 89 -12.89 1.31 -4.13
CA VAL A 89 -14.28 0.92 -4.45
C VAL A 89 -14.40 -0.26 -5.43
N VAL A 90 -13.41 -0.45 -6.30
CA VAL A 90 -13.44 -1.52 -7.31
C VAL A 90 -12.50 -2.69 -6.97
N MET A 91 -11.73 -2.56 -5.90
CA MET A 91 -10.79 -3.55 -5.40
C MET A 91 -10.90 -3.60 -3.87
N ASP A 92 -11.69 -4.53 -3.36
CA ASP A 92 -11.86 -4.77 -1.92
C ASP A 92 -10.79 -5.77 -1.42
N ALA A 93 -10.44 -5.67 -0.13
CA ALA A 93 -9.41 -6.48 0.51
C ALA A 93 -9.87 -7.07 1.86
N PRO A 94 -10.97 -7.84 1.90
CA PRO A 94 -11.57 -8.28 3.17
C PRO A 94 -10.63 -9.16 4.02
N ALA A 95 -9.82 -10.01 3.42
CA ALA A 95 -8.85 -10.83 4.14
C ALA A 95 -7.74 -9.99 4.79
N MET A 96 -7.24 -8.96 4.09
CA MET A 96 -6.24 -8.05 4.63
C MET A 96 -6.81 -7.17 5.75
N LEU A 97 -8.02 -6.65 5.58
CA LEU A 97 -8.70 -5.86 6.62
C LEU A 97 -8.94 -6.71 7.88
N ALA A 98 -9.34 -7.97 7.72
CA ALA A 98 -9.49 -8.90 8.83
C ALA A 98 -8.16 -9.16 9.55
N ALA A 99 -7.07 -9.40 8.81
CA ALA A 99 -5.73 -9.58 9.37
C ALA A 99 -5.25 -8.33 10.13
N CYS A 100 -5.45 -7.14 9.55
CA CYS A 100 -5.09 -5.89 10.23
C CYS A 100 -5.88 -5.70 11.54
N ALA A 101 -7.18 -5.99 11.53
CA ALA A 101 -8.03 -5.90 12.72
C ALA A 101 -7.62 -6.91 13.81
N GLU A 102 -7.37 -8.17 13.44
CA GLU A 102 -6.94 -9.23 14.35
C GLU A 102 -5.60 -8.90 15.02
N LEU A 103 -4.66 -8.36 14.25
CA LEU A 103 -3.29 -8.08 14.69
C LEU A 103 -3.12 -6.66 15.25
N ASN A 104 -4.20 -5.86 15.33
CA ASN A 104 -4.18 -4.47 15.75
C ASN A 104 -3.18 -3.60 14.93
N LEU A 105 -3.17 -3.79 13.61
CA LEU A 105 -2.32 -3.06 12.67
C LEU A 105 -3.12 -1.98 11.95
N ALA A 106 -2.49 -0.85 11.68
CA ALA A 106 -3.07 0.16 10.80
C ALA A 106 -3.14 -0.35 9.35
N SER A 107 -4.33 -0.24 8.76
CA SER A 107 -4.54 -0.48 7.33
C SER A 107 -4.22 0.80 6.55
N VAL A 108 -3.10 0.83 5.84
CA VAL A 108 -2.67 1.96 5.02
C VAL A 108 -3.05 1.68 3.56
N ASN A 109 -3.97 2.46 3.02
CA ASN A 109 -4.54 2.16 1.72
C ASN A 109 -3.69 2.72 0.57
N ARG A 110 -3.21 1.84 -0.29
CA ARG A 110 -2.58 2.15 -1.57
C ARG A 110 -3.65 2.26 -2.66
N SER A 111 -3.41 3.08 -3.67
CA SER A 111 -4.31 3.29 -4.82
C SER A 111 -5.77 3.64 -4.45
N PRO A 112 -6.04 4.53 -3.48
CA PRO A 112 -7.40 4.81 -3.01
C PRO A 112 -8.32 5.38 -4.10
N LEU A 113 -7.74 6.00 -5.13
CA LEU A 113 -8.44 6.53 -6.31
C LEU A 113 -8.14 5.73 -7.59
N ALA A 114 -7.68 4.48 -7.48
CA ALA A 114 -7.37 3.60 -8.60
C ALA A 114 -6.57 4.32 -9.71
N ARG A 115 -5.39 4.84 -9.35
CA ARG A 115 -4.51 5.62 -10.26
C ARG A 115 -5.19 6.82 -10.92
N GLY A 116 -6.25 7.35 -10.32
CA GLY A 116 -7.01 8.50 -10.81
C GLY A 116 -8.30 8.14 -11.57
N ALA A 117 -8.55 6.88 -11.89
CA ALA A 117 -9.79 6.46 -12.57
C ALA A 117 -11.05 6.84 -11.77
N LEU A 118 -11.00 6.76 -10.43
CA LEU A 118 -12.09 7.14 -9.55
C LEU A 118 -12.23 8.65 -9.32
N THR A 119 -11.51 9.49 -10.03
CA THR A 119 -11.65 10.95 -9.94
C THR A 119 -12.75 11.51 -10.86
N GLY A 120 -13.16 10.74 -11.85
CA GLY A 120 -14.09 11.17 -12.90
C GLY A 120 -13.47 12.06 -13.98
N LYS A 121 -12.14 12.27 -13.95
CA LYS A 121 -11.43 13.11 -14.94
C LYS A 121 -11.10 12.37 -16.23
N TYR A 122 -11.09 11.04 -16.20
CA TYR A 122 -10.59 10.20 -17.27
C TYR A 122 -11.69 9.31 -17.84
N SER A 123 -11.52 8.99 -19.14
CA SER A 123 -12.31 8.02 -19.89
C SER A 123 -11.37 7.05 -20.60
N LYS A 124 -11.91 6.07 -21.32
CA LYS A 124 -11.11 5.12 -22.12
C LYS A 124 -10.34 5.78 -23.28
N GLU A 125 -10.78 6.96 -23.71
CA GLU A 125 -10.13 7.76 -24.75
C GLU A 125 -9.03 8.68 -24.19
N SER A 126 -8.86 8.71 -22.87
CA SER A 126 -7.83 9.55 -22.23
C SER A 126 -6.44 9.09 -22.61
N THR A 127 -5.58 10.05 -22.94
CA THR A 127 -4.17 9.82 -23.24
C THR A 127 -3.29 10.36 -22.12
N PHE A 128 -2.16 9.72 -21.89
CA PHE A 128 -1.21 10.08 -20.86
C PHE A 128 0.16 10.45 -21.44
N ALA A 129 0.91 11.30 -20.74
CA ALA A 129 2.25 11.71 -21.13
C ALA A 129 3.21 10.52 -21.22
N ALA A 130 4.30 10.65 -21.98
CA ALA A 130 5.24 9.56 -22.25
C ALA A 130 5.91 8.97 -20.98
N ASN A 131 6.04 9.76 -19.92
CA ASN A 131 6.61 9.38 -18.64
C ASN A 131 5.55 9.04 -17.57
N ASP A 132 4.28 8.97 -17.94
CA ASP A 132 3.21 8.58 -17.01
C ASP A 132 3.07 7.06 -16.97
N VAL A 133 3.08 6.50 -15.76
CA VAL A 133 2.96 5.03 -15.53
C VAL A 133 1.66 4.44 -16.07
N ARG A 134 0.62 5.29 -16.24
CA ARG A 134 -0.67 4.86 -16.80
C ARG A 134 -0.63 4.64 -18.30
N ARG A 135 0.40 5.14 -19.00
CA ARG A 135 0.56 4.96 -20.44
C ARG A 135 0.94 3.54 -20.83
N ASP A 136 1.50 2.76 -19.91
CA ASP A 136 1.81 1.36 -20.17
C ASP A 136 0.54 0.60 -20.53
N GLN A 137 0.57 -0.11 -21.68
CA GLN A 137 -0.59 -0.82 -22.22
C GLN A 137 -1.14 -1.83 -21.22
N TRP A 138 -0.27 -2.55 -20.50
CA TRP A 138 -0.69 -3.49 -19.47
C TRP A 138 -1.44 -2.80 -18.33
N SER A 139 -0.98 -1.61 -17.89
CA SER A 139 -1.67 -0.81 -16.88
C SER A 139 -3.04 -0.33 -17.34
N MET A 140 -3.18 0.07 -18.62
CA MET A 140 -4.47 0.47 -19.18
C MET A 140 -5.45 -0.71 -19.21
N GLU A 141 -5.07 -1.81 -19.82
CA GLU A 141 -5.94 -2.96 -20.05
C GLU A 141 -6.32 -3.72 -18.76
N HIS A 142 -5.40 -3.80 -17.78
CA HIS A 142 -5.60 -4.64 -16.59
C HIS A 142 -6.13 -3.87 -15.38
N PHE A 143 -5.90 -2.57 -15.31
CA PHE A 143 -6.31 -1.79 -14.15
C PHE A 143 -7.23 -0.63 -14.50
N PHE A 144 -6.87 0.19 -15.49
CA PHE A 144 -7.54 1.46 -15.70
C PHE A 144 -8.89 1.26 -16.40
N ASP A 145 -8.92 0.60 -17.53
CA ASP A 145 -10.15 0.35 -18.29
C ASP A 145 -11.18 -0.49 -17.52
N PRO A 146 -10.81 -1.62 -16.88
CA PRO A 146 -11.73 -2.36 -16.04
C PRO A 146 -12.27 -1.56 -14.85
N THR A 147 -11.47 -0.62 -14.32
CA THR A 147 -11.95 0.29 -13.26
C THR A 147 -13.00 1.25 -13.79
N LEU A 148 -12.80 1.83 -14.98
CA LEU A 148 -13.78 2.72 -15.59
C LEU A 148 -15.09 1.99 -15.91
N ASP A 149 -15.03 0.74 -16.33
CA ASP A 149 -16.23 -0.08 -16.58
C ASP A 149 -17.04 -0.31 -15.30
N LYS A 150 -16.37 -0.69 -14.22
CA LYS A 150 -17.00 -0.88 -12.90
C LYS A 150 -17.53 0.43 -12.33
N LEU A 151 -16.87 1.54 -12.59
CA LEU A 151 -17.23 2.85 -12.07
C LEU A 151 -18.63 3.30 -12.50
N SER A 152 -19.08 2.97 -13.69
CA SER A 152 -20.41 3.32 -14.17
C SER A 152 -21.52 2.77 -13.26
N ALA A 153 -21.35 1.56 -12.73
CA ALA A 153 -22.32 0.89 -11.88
C ALA A 153 -22.45 1.52 -10.47
N VAL A 154 -21.40 2.15 -9.97
CA VAL A 154 -21.36 2.70 -8.60
C VAL A 154 -21.35 4.22 -8.55
N ARG A 155 -21.25 4.89 -9.69
CA ARG A 155 -21.14 6.35 -9.79
C ARG A 155 -22.24 7.09 -9.03
N GLU A 156 -23.49 6.70 -9.22
CA GLU A 156 -24.64 7.35 -8.59
C GLU A 156 -24.56 7.28 -7.06
N ILE A 157 -24.19 6.13 -6.53
CA ILE A 157 -24.00 5.91 -5.08
C ILE A 157 -22.89 6.81 -4.55
N LEU A 158 -21.74 6.83 -5.22
CA LEU A 158 -20.57 7.59 -4.78
C LEU A 158 -20.81 9.10 -4.80
N THR A 159 -21.63 9.59 -5.76
CA THR A 159 -21.93 11.03 -5.90
C THR A 159 -23.20 11.45 -5.14
N SER A 160 -23.87 10.54 -4.46
CA SER A 160 -25.06 10.87 -3.68
C SER A 160 -24.77 11.95 -2.63
N GLY A 161 -25.74 12.80 -2.34
CA GLY A 161 -25.59 13.92 -1.40
C GLY A 161 -24.64 15.02 -1.88
N GLY A 162 -24.44 15.17 -3.20
CA GLY A 162 -23.63 16.24 -3.80
C GLY A 162 -22.12 16.06 -3.72
N ARG A 163 -21.66 14.87 -3.38
CA ARG A 163 -20.21 14.55 -3.35
C ARG A 163 -19.63 14.49 -4.75
N THR A 164 -18.35 14.86 -4.88
CA THR A 164 -17.56 14.48 -6.05
C THR A 164 -17.29 12.98 -6.01
N LEU A 165 -16.96 12.39 -7.18
CA LEU A 165 -16.63 10.98 -7.28
C LEU A 165 -15.45 10.60 -6.37
N ALA A 166 -14.40 11.43 -6.34
CA ALA A 166 -13.25 11.23 -5.46
C ALA A 166 -13.64 11.26 -3.98
N GLN A 167 -14.49 12.21 -3.57
CA GLN A 167 -14.99 12.26 -2.19
C GLN A 167 -15.78 11.00 -1.81
N GLY A 168 -16.66 10.53 -2.70
CA GLY A 168 -17.40 9.29 -2.48
C GLY A 168 -16.51 8.07 -2.41
N ALA A 169 -15.50 7.96 -3.29
CA ALA A 169 -14.53 6.86 -3.26
C ALA A 169 -13.73 6.84 -1.96
N LEU A 170 -13.24 7.98 -1.47
CA LEU A 170 -12.52 8.08 -0.20
C LEU A 170 -13.43 7.81 1.00
N ALA A 171 -14.67 8.31 0.99
CA ALA A 171 -15.63 8.04 2.05
C ALA A 171 -15.96 6.54 2.16
N TRP A 172 -16.04 5.83 1.03
CA TRP A 172 -16.24 4.38 1.03
C TRP A 172 -15.09 3.64 1.77
N ILE A 173 -13.83 4.04 1.53
CA ILE A 173 -12.67 3.45 2.22
C ILE A 173 -12.81 3.59 3.73
N TRP A 174 -13.21 4.76 4.23
CA TRP A 174 -13.41 4.99 5.67
C TRP A 174 -14.50 4.11 6.29
N THR A 175 -15.47 3.65 5.49
CA THR A 175 -16.47 2.69 5.98
C THR A 175 -15.97 1.24 6.00
N ARG A 176 -14.87 0.96 5.29
CA ARG A 176 -14.27 -0.39 5.19
C ARG A 176 -13.14 -0.60 6.20
N SER A 177 -12.42 0.46 6.53
CA SER A 177 -11.24 0.42 7.40
C SER A 177 -11.44 1.47 8.50
N PRO A 178 -12.00 1.11 9.66
CA PRO A 178 -12.18 2.01 10.80
C PRO A 178 -10.84 2.47 11.40
#